data_c2b33045ef540af8b6af31d24bc6e215
#
_entry.id   c2b33045ef540af8b6af31d24bc6e215
#
_cell.length_a   1.000
_cell.length_b   1.000
_cell.length_c   1.000
_cell.angle_alpha   90.00
_cell.angle_beta   90.00
_cell.angle_gamma   90.00
#
_symmetry.space_group_name_H-M   'P 1'
#
loop_
_entity.id
_entity.type
_entity.pdbx_description
1 polymer ?
#
loop_
_entity_poly.entity_id
_entity_poly.type
_entity_poly.pdbx_seq_one_letter_code
_entity_poly.pdbx_strand_id
1 'polypeptide(L)'
;MNALSASELAGSLAVLVERSSREHGGVPVKWLGDGVMVHFRDPAGAVLAPLGMVEQFPAAGLPPAHVGVAAGPVVAQGGDYFGRTVNLAARIAAYASASRVLVSEPVVQRAPPQGVTFVELGQVQLQGIAQPVRLLEARRV
;
A
#
# COMPACT_ATOMS: atom_id res chain seq x y z
N MET A 1 -14.69 -24.24 -9.91
CA MET A 1 -14.65 -22.97 -9.17
C MET A 1 -15.26 -21.87 -10.03
N ASN A 2 -16.28 -21.21 -9.54
CA ASN A 2 -16.94 -20.17 -10.29
C ASN A 2 -16.14 -18.86 -10.20
N ALA A 3 -16.01 -18.17 -11.34
CA ALA A 3 -15.43 -16.83 -11.35
C ALA A 3 -16.40 -15.85 -10.68
N LEU A 4 -15.87 -14.90 -9.93
CA LEU A 4 -16.66 -13.83 -9.37
C LEU A 4 -17.10 -12.88 -10.48
N SER A 5 -18.32 -12.34 -10.39
CA SER A 5 -18.74 -11.24 -11.25
C SER A 5 -17.96 -9.97 -10.89
N ALA A 6 -17.96 -8.97 -11.78
CA ALA A 6 -17.24 -7.72 -11.52
C ALA A 6 -17.72 -7.04 -10.23
N SER A 7 -19.05 -7.05 -9.95
CA SER A 7 -19.58 -6.44 -8.73
C SER A 7 -19.26 -7.25 -7.49
N GLU A 8 -19.28 -8.58 -7.57
CA GLU A 8 -18.87 -9.45 -6.46
C GLU A 8 -17.39 -9.28 -6.16
N LEU A 9 -16.56 -9.19 -7.19
CA LEU A 9 -15.12 -8.97 -7.05
C LEU A 9 -14.85 -7.65 -6.35
N ALA A 10 -15.50 -6.57 -6.78
CA ALA A 10 -15.34 -5.25 -6.17
C ALA A 10 -15.80 -5.24 -4.71
N GLY A 11 -16.92 -5.92 -4.40
CA GLY A 11 -17.42 -6.04 -3.04
C GLY A 11 -16.48 -6.82 -2.12
N SER A 12 -15.94 -7.94 -2.61
CA SER A 12 -14.98 -8.76 -1.87
C SER A 12 -13.69 -8.01 -1.63
N LEU A 13 -13.22 -7.26 -2.61
CA LEU A 13 -12.03 -6.44 -2.49
C LEU A 13 -12.21 -5.36 -1.42
N ALA A 14 -13.35 -4.65 -1.45
CA ALA A 14 -13.65 -3.60 -0.48
C ALA A 14 -13.70 -4.14 0.95
N VAL A 15 -14.34 -5.29 1.17
CA VAL A 15 -14.42 -5.91 2.49
C VAL A 15 -13.03 -6.29 3.00
N LEU A 16 -12.20 -6.90 2.16
CA LEU A 16 -10.87 -7.34 2.56
C LEU A 16 -9.95 -6.18 2.88
N VAL A 17 -9.96 -5.13 2.04
CA VAL A 17 -9.17 -3.92 2.27
C VAL A 17 -9.60 -3.23 3.56
N GLU A 18 -10.90 -3.07 3.77
CA GLU A 18 -11.45 -2.43 4.98
C GLU A 18 -11.00 -3.18 6.23
N ARG A 19 -11.16 -4.49 6.24
CA ARG A 19 -10.79 -5.33 7.39
C ARG A 19 -9.29 -5.28 7.66
N SER A 20 -8.48 -5.54 6.64
CA SER A 20 -7.02 -5.56 6.79
C SER A 20 -6.48 -4.22 7.23
N SER A 21 -7.04 -3.13 6.70
CA SER A 21 -6.61 -1.78 7.07
C SER A 21 -6.94 -1.49 8.53
N ARG A 22 -8.16 -1.77 8.96
CA ARG A 22 -8.60 -1.44 10.33
C ARG A 22 -7.94 -2.30 11.39
N GLU A 23 -7.57 -3.53 11.08
CA GLU A 23 -6.81 -4.39 11.99
C GLU A 23 -5.47 -3.76 12.40
N HIS A 24 -4.93 -2.90 11.55
CA HIS A 24 -3.64 -2.25 11.76
C HIS A 24 -3.74 -0.73 11.90
N GLY A 25 -4.93 -0.24 12.25
CA GLY A 25 -5.13 1.18 12.52
C GLY A 25 -5.20 2.06 11.28
N GLY A 26 -5.44 1.48 10.12
CA GLY A 26 -5.61 2.21 8.88
C GLY A 26 -7.03 2.61 8.61
N VAL A 27 -7.20 3.69 7.86
CA VAL A 27 -8.51 4.18 7.43
C VAL A 27 -8.50 4.29 5.92
N PRO A 28 -9.32 3.51 5.20
CA PRO A 28 -9.49 3.73 3.76
C PRO A 28 -10.07 5.12 3.52
N VAL A 29 -9.43 5.89 2.64
CA VAL A 29 -9.78 7.29 2.42
C VAL A 29 -10.64 7.44 1.17
N LYS A 30 -10.20 6.85 0.06
CA LYS A 30 -10.95 6.92 -1.20
C LYS A 30 -10.54 5.80 -2.13
N TRP A 31 -11.46 5.45 -3.03
CA TRP A 31 -11.22 4.51 -4.11
C TRP A 31 -10.87 5.27 -5.38
N LEU A 32 -9.85 4.79 -6.10
CA LEU A 32 -9.32 5.41 -7.30
C LEU A 32 -9.34 4.36 -8.43
N GLY A 33 -10.48 4.20 -9.09
CA GLY A 33 -10.63 3.15 -10.07
C GLY A 33 -10.52 1.77 -9.41
N ASP A 34 -9.45 1.04 -9.73
CA ASP A 34 -9.16 -0.27 -9.16
C ASP A 34 -8.24 -0.22 -7.94
N GLY A 35 -7.88 0.99 -7.50
CA GLY A 35 -7.01 1.19 -6.36
C GLY A 35 -7.70 1.86 -5.19
N VAL A 36 -7.07 1.82 -4.04
CA VAL A 36 -7.56 2.46 -2.83
C VAL A 36 -6.41 3.15 -2.11
N MET A 37 -6.68 4.35 -1.60
CA MET A 37 -5.76 5.07 -0.73
C MET A 37 -6.15 4.83 0.72
N VAL A 38 -5.19 4.38 1.53
CA VAL A 38 -5.38 4.13 2.96
C VAL A 38 -4.40 4.98 3.75
N HIS A 39 -4.88 5.58 4.83
CA HIS A 39 -4.06 6.38 5.73
C HIS A 39 -3.80 5.62 7.02
N PHE A 40 -2.55 5.62 7.46
CA PHE A 40 -2.13 5.03 8.74
C PHE A 40 -1.38 6.08 9.54
N ARG A 41 -1.67 6.17 10.84
CA ARG A 41 -0.87 6.98 11.76
C ARG A 41 0.42 6.27 12.13
N ASP A 42 0.35 4.95 12.30
CA ASP A 42 1.49 4.14 12.69
C ASP A 42 2.16 3.54 11.44
N PRO A 43 3.44 3.85 11.19
CA PRO A 43 4.16 3.27 10.06
C PRO A 43 4.20 1.75 10.08
N ALA A 44 4.23 1.12 11.24
CA ALA A 44 4.20 -0.35 11.34
C ALA A 44 2.91 -0.91 10.73
N GLY A 45 1.76 -0.31 11.03
CA GLY A 45 0.48 -0.70 10.45
C GLY A 45 0.44 -0.53 8.95
N ALA A 46 1.06 0.55 8.45
CA ALA A 46 1.14 0.83 7.02
C ALA A 46 1.94 -0.22 6.23
N VAL A 47 2.76 -1.00 6.91
CA VAL A 47 3.51 -2.11 6.31
C VAL A 47 2.80 -3.44 6.52
N LEU A 48 2.32 -3.70 7.73
CA LEU A 48 1.69 -4.98 8.08
C LEU A 48 0.38 -5.20 7.34
N ALA A 49 -0.45 -4.18 7.21
CA ALA A 49 -1.73 -4.31 6.51
C ALA A 49 -1.55 -4.69 5.03
N PRO A 50 -0.70 -3.99 4.24
CA PRO A 50 -0.46 -4.41 2.86
C PRO A 50 0.14 -5.79 2.73
N LEU A 51 1.05 -6.19 3.62
CA LEU A 51 1.62 -7.53 3.60
C LEU A 51 0.53 -8.59 3.77
N GLY A 52 -0.40 -8.36 4.69
CA GLY A 52 -1.55 -9.24 4.86
C GLY A 52 -2.44 -9.29 3.60
N MET A 53 -2.65 -8.15 2.96
CA MET A 53 -3.47 -8.08 1.74
C MET A 53 -2.84 -8.87 0.58
N VAL A 54 -1.54 -8.69 0.33
CA VAL A 54 -0.89 -9.42 -0.78
C VAL A 54 -0.87 -10.93 -0.55
N GLU A 55 -0.88 -11.36 0.70
CA GLU A 55 -0.97 -12.78 1.05
C GLU A 55 -2.40 -13.32 0.89
N GLN A 56 -3.40 -12.55 1.29
CA GLN A 56 -4.80 -13.00 1.35
C GLN A 56 -5.54 -12.88 0.03
N PHE A 57 -5.21 -11.92 -0.82
CA PHE A 57 -5.93 -11.66 -2.05
C PHE A 57 -6.01 -12.89 -2.97
N PRO A 58 -4.89 -13.57 -3.28
CA PRO A 58 -4.98 -14.76 -4.13
C PRO A 58 -5.84 -15.86 -3.53
N ALA A 59 -5.74 -16.09 -2.22
CA ALA A 59 -6.54 -17.11 -1.54
C ALA A 59 -8.03 -16.78 -1.55
N ALA A 60 -8.38 -15.50 -1.65
CA ALA A 60 -9.77 -15.04 -1.73
C ALA A 60 -10.29 -14.97 -3.17
N GLY A 61 -9.51 -15.41 -4.16
CA GLY A 61 -9.88 -15.34 -5.57
C GLY A 61 -9.81 -13.93 -6.16
N LEU A 62 -9.09 -13.02 -5.51
CA LEU A 62 -8.92 -11.65 -5.98
C LEU A 62 -7.65 -11.51 -6.80
N PRO A 63 -7.59 -10.52 -7.72
CA PRO A 63 -6.35 -10.22 -8.43
C PRO A 63 -5.23 -9.88 -7.47
N PRO A 64 -3.97 -10.20 -7.82
CA PRO A 64 -2.83 -9.84 -6.96
C PRO A 64 -2.76 -8.34 -6.74
N ALA A 65 -2.53 -7.94 -5.48
CA ALA A 65 -2.34 -6.54 -5.14
C ALA A 65 -0.89 -6.12 -5.40
N HIS A 66 -0.69 -4.84 -5.71
CA HIS A 66 0.61 -4.21 -5.71
C HIS A 66 0.50 -2.92 -4.89
N VAL A 67 1.44 -2.68 -4.01
CA VAL A 67 1.28 -1.66 -2.98
C VAL A 67 2.49 -0.74 -2.90
N GLY A 68 2.22 0.55 -2.78
CA GLY A 68 3.23 1.55 -2.49
C GLY A 68 2.94 2.22 -1.15
N VAL A 69 3.98 2.37 -0.33
CA VAL A 69 3.88 3.01 0.98
C VAL A 69 4.89 4.13 1.07
N ALA A 70 4.43 5.30 1.47
CA ALA A 70 5.29 6.46 1.72
C ALA A 70 4.92 7.07 3.07
N ALA A 71 5.90 7.65 3.74
CA ALA A 71 5.70 8.35 5.01
C ALA A 71 6.17 9.79 4.89
N GLY A 72 5.42 10.69 5.47
CA GLY A 72 5.73 12.11 5.46
C GLY A 72 4.50 12.95 5.74
N PRO A 73 4.63 14.28 5.69
CA PRO A 73 3.51 15.17 5.92
C PRO A 73 2.48 15.06 4.80
N VAL A 74 1.21 15.14 5.18
CA VAL A 74 0.09 15.21 4.27
C VAL A 74 -0.83 16.35 4.68
N VAL A 75 -1.57 16.89 3.71
CA VAL A 75 -2.58 17.91 3.97
C VAL A 75 -3.94 17.22 4.03
N ALA A 76 -4.59 17.30 5.19
CA ALA A 76 -5.94 16.76 5.39
C ALA A 76 -6.94 17.87 5.11
N GLN A 77 -7.89 17.63 4.19
CA GLN A 77 -8.91 18.61 3.84
C GLN A 77 -10.12 17.91 3.25
N GLY A 78 -11.30 18.22 3.81
CA GLY A 78 -12.55 17.69 3.27
C GLY A 78 -12.66 16.18 3.30
N GLY A 79 -12.06 15.53 4.31
CA GLY A 79 -12.08 14.07 4.41
C GLY A 79 -11.09 13.36 3.48
N ASP A 80 -10.25 14.09 2.80
CA ASP A 80 -9.23 13.55 1.89
C ASP A 80 -7.85 14.03 2.32
N TYR A 81 -6.82 13.41 1.73
CA TYR A 81 -5.43 13.76 1.98
C TYR A 81 -4.75 14.11 0.66
N PHE A 82 -3.91 15.14 0.71
CA PHE A 82 -3.22 15.68 -0.46
C PHE A 82 -1.75 15.90 -0.15
N GLY A 83 -0.97 16.03 -1.18
CA GLY A 83 0.39 16.47 -1.09
C GLY A 83 1.38 15.50 -1.68
N ARG A 84 2.65 15.85 -1.49
CA ARG A 84 3.78 15.13 -2.09
C ARG A 84 3.85 13.67 -1.63
N THR A 85 3.58 13.41 -0.34
CA THR A 85 3.63 12.06 0.22
C THR A 85 2.57 11.16 -0.41
N VAL A 86 1.35 11.67 -0.61
CA VAL A 86 0.27 10.93 -1.25
C VAL A 86 0.62 10.61 -2.70
N ASN A 87 1.13 11.60 -3.43
CA ASN A 87 1.54 11.42 -4.82
C ASN A 87 2.68 10.39 -4.93
N LEU A 88 3.64 10.45 -4.03
CA LEU A 88 4.76 9.50 -4.00
C LEU A 88 4.25 8.06 -3.78
N ALA A 89 3.36 7.86 -2.81
CA ALA A 89 2.80 6.53 -2.55
C ALA A 89 2.11 5.95 -3.80
N ALA A 90 1.35 6.78 -4.52
CA ALA A 90 0.68 6.37 -5.75
C ALA A 90 1.66 5.97 -6.84
N ARG A 91 2.76 6.71 -6.98
CA ARG A 91 3.79 6.42 -7.98
C ARG A 91 4.58 5.16 -7.63
N ILE A 92 4.84 4.92 -6.35
CA ILE A 92 5.48 3.68 -5.90
C ILE A 92 4.55 2.48 -6.20
N ALA A 93 3.25 2.60 -5.91
CA ALA A 93 2.29 1.55 -6.20
C ALA A 93 2.23 1.23 -7.69
N ALA A 94 2.26 2.24 -8.55
CA ALA A 94 2.27 2.05 -9.99
C ALA A 94 3.54 1.35 -10.48
N TYR A 95 4.66 1.56 -9.80
CA TYR A 95 5.93 0.93 -10.13
C TYR A 95 5.99 -0.52 -9.64
N ALA A 96 5.33 -0.84 -8.53
CA ALA A 96 5.40 -2.15 -7.90
C ALA A 96 4.79 -3.24 -8.78
N SER A 97 5.44 -4.38 -8.86
CA SER A 97 4.87 -5.56 -9.53
C SER A 97 3.90 -6.29 -8.60
N ALA A 98 3.15 -7.23 -9.18
CA ALA A 98 2.12 -7.98 -8.47
C ALA A 98 2.64 -8.65 -7.20
N SER A 99 1.85 -8.60 -6.15
CA SER A 99 2.11 -9.22 -4.84
C SER A 99 3.31 -8.64 -4.10
N ARG A 100 3.74 -7.43 -4.47
CA ARG A 100 4.85 -6.74 -3.80
C ARG A 100 4.37 -5.51 -3.04
N VAL A 101 5.02 -5.29 -1.90
CA VAL A 101 4.84 -4.08 -1.09
C VAL A 101 6.15 -3.31 -1.12
N LEU A 102 6.16 -2.17 -1.81
CA LEU A 102 7.34 -1.32 -1.91
C LEU A 102 7.18 -0.10 -1.01
N VAL A 103 8.25 0.26 -0.34
CA VAL A 103 8.25 1.36 0.62
C VAL A 103 9.38 2.34 0.31
N SER A 104 9.16 3.61 0.64
CA SER A 104 10.23 4.61 0.61
C SER A 104 11.04 4.55 1.90
N GLU A 105 12.25 5.09 1.86
CA GLU A 105 13.18 5.06 3.00
C GLU A 105 12.59 5.57 4.31
N PRO A 106 11.84 6.69 4.37
CA PRO A 106 11.28 7.17 5.63
C PRO A 106 10.37 6.17 6.34
N VAL A 107 9.74 5.25 5.60
CA VAL A 107 8.91 4.20 6.20
C VAL A 107 9.77 3.25 7.03
N VAL A 108 10.93 2.89 6.51
CA VAL A 108 11.87 1.99 7.20
C VAL A 108 12.43 2.65 8.46
N GLN A 109 12.71 3.96 8.38
CA GLN A 109 13.31 4.70 9.48
C GLN A 109 12.36 4.94 10.65
N ARG A 110 11.05 4.89 10.42
CA ARG A 110 10.05 5.32 11.41
C ARG A 110 9.51 4.25 12.33
N ALA A 111 10.09 3.15 12.47
CA ALA A 111 9.70 2.03 13.32
C ALA A 111 9.28 0.81 12.50
N PRO A 112 10.24 0.06 11.99
CA PRO A 112 9.94 -1.17 11.27
C PRO A 112 9.24 -2.16 12.21
N PRO A 113 8.16 -2.81 11.76
CA PRO A 113 7.46 -3.80 12.56
C PRO A 113 8.30 -5.05 12.74
N GLN A 114 8.07 -5.77 13.84
CA GLN A 114 8.69 -7.07 14.04
C GLN A 114 8.18 -8.06 12.99
N GLY A 115 9.05 -8.99 12.61
CA GLY A 115 8.71 -10.03 11.66
C GLY A 115 8.73 -9.58 10.20
N VAL A 116 9.28 -8.40 9.94
CA VAL A 116 9.39 -7.84 8.59
C VAL A 116 10.85 -7.51 8.30
N THR A 117 11.28 -7.84 7.10
CA THR A 117 12.58 -7.41 6.58
C THR A 117 12.37 -6.51 5.36
N PHE A 118 13.33 -5.63 5.11
CA PHE A 118 13.29 -4.73 3.98
C PHE A 118 14.47 -5.03 3.05
N VAL A 119 14.16 -5.32 1.79
CA VAL A 119 15.15 -5.65 0.78
C VAL A 119 15.42 -4.42 -0.08
N GLU A 120 16.67 -4.00 -0.16
CA GLU A 120 17.06 -2.81 -0.89
C GLU A 120 16.85 -2.98 -2.40
N LEU A 121 16.13 -2.05 -3.00
CA LEU A 121 15.99 -1.99 -4.45
C LEU A 121 16.85 -0.88 -5.07
N GLY A 122 17.34 0.06 -4.24
CA GLY A 122 18.17 1.17 -4.68
C GLY A 122 17.38 2.38 -5.13
N GLN A 123 18.04 3.26 -5.87
CA GLN A 123 17.47 4.48 -6.39
C GLN A 123 16.65 4.18 -7.63
N VAL A 124 15.38 4.60 -7.63
CA VAL A 124 14.45 4.33 -8.74
C VAL A 124 13.90 5.65 -9.25
N GLN A 125 13.92 5.82 -10.57
CA GLN A 125 13.29 6.97 -11.21
C GLN A 125 11.80 6.64 -11.40
N LEU A 126 10.95 7.30 -10.62
CA LEU A 126 9.52 7.13 -10.71
C LEU A 126 8.91 8.13 -11.67
N GLN A 127 7.89 7.71 -12.43
CA GLN A 127 7.23 8.59 -13.37
C GLN A 127 6.57 9.76 -12.63
N GLY A 128 6.82 10.98 -13.10
CA GLY A 128 6.26 12.18 -12.52
C GLY A 128 6.95 12.67 -11.24
N ILE A 129 8.01 12.00 -10.80
CA ILE A 129 8.82 12.41 -9.65
C ILE A 129 10.19 12.83 -10.17
N ALA A 130 10.59 14.07 -9.86
CA ALA A 130 11.79 14.68 -10.45
C ALA A 130 13.08 13.97 -10.01
N GLN A 131 13.22 13.65 -8.72
CA GLN A 131 14.43 13.04 -8.17
C GLN A 131 14.25 11.55 -8.01
N PRO A 132 15.32 10.75 -8.20
CA PRO A 132 15.26 9.32 -7.89
C PRO A 132 14.89 9.09 -6.43
N VAL A 133 14.14 8.02 -6.17
CA VAL A 133 13.66 7.66 -4.85
C VAL A 133 14.26 6.33 -4.44
N ARG A 134 14.83 6.27 -3.24
CA ARG A 134 15.31 5.01 -2.69
C ARG A 134 14.11 4.17 -2.26
N LEU A 135 14.00 2.99 -2.84
CA LEU A 135 12.91 2.05 -2.55
C LEU A 135 13.45 0.77 -1.93
N LEU A 136 12.61 0.17 -1.08
CA LEU A 136 12.86 -1.12 -0.50
C LEU A 136 11.60 -1.96 -0.63
N GLU A 137 11.75 -3.26 -0.63
CA GLU A 137 10.61 -4.17 -0.62
C GLU A 137 10.43 -4.73 0.78
N ALA A 138 9.21 -4.60 1.32
CA ALA A 138 8.86 -5.19 2.60
C ALA A 138 8.50 -6.66 2.40
N ARG A 139 9.06 -7.53 3.22
CA ARG A 139 8.80 -8.97 3.19
C ARG A 139 8.66 -9.50 4.62
N ARG A 140 7.84 -10.54 4.78
CA ARG A 140 7.81 -11.25 6.05
C ARG A 140 9.09 -12.07 6.21
N VAL A 141 9.56 -12.12 7.42
CA VAL A 141 10.72 -12.95 7.78
C VAL A 141 10.34 -14.42 7.78
#